data_45853395129f35b38d8a96c48316b07a
#
_entry.id   45853395129f35b38d8a96c48316b07a
#
_cell.length_a   1.000
_cell.length_b   1.000
_cell.length_c   1.000
_cell.angle_alpha   90.00
_cell.angle_beta   90.00
_cell.angle_gamma   90.00
#
_symmetry.space_group_name_H-M   'P 1'
#
loop_
_entity.id
_entity.type
_entity.pdbx_description
1 polymer ?
#
loop_
_entity_poly.entity_id
_entity_poly.type
_entity_poly.pdbx_seq_one_letter_code
_entity_poly.pdbx_strand_id
1 'polypeptide(L)'
;LNPGQQQAVEFVTGPCLVLAGAGSGKTRVITNKIAHLIRGCGYQARHIAAVTFTNKAAREMKERVGQTLGRKEARGLMISTFHTLGLDIIKREYAALGMKSNFSLFDDTDQVALLKELTEGLIEDDKVVLQQLISTISNWKNDLKTPAQAAAGAKGERDRIFAHCYGLYDAHMKACNVLDFDDLILLPTLLLQRNEEVRERWQNKIRYLLVDEYQDTNTSQYELVKLLVGQRARFTVVGDDDQSIYSWRGARPQNLVLLSQDFPALQVIKREQNYRSSRRILKAANILIANNPHVFEKRLFSELGYGTELKVLSANNEDHEAERVAGELIAHHFINKTNYKDYAILYRGNHQSRVFEKMLMQNRIPYKISGGTSFFSRPEIKDLLAYLSVLTNKDDYSAFLRIVNTPKGEIGPATLQKLGEWAMSRNKGLFTASFDMGLSQTLTGRGYESLTRFTHWLREIQQLTEREPVAAVRDLIRGIDYESWLYETSPSPKAAEMRMKNVNQLFTWMTEMLEGSEIDEPMTLTQVVTRFTCLLYTSPSPRDQ
;
A
#
# COMPACT_ATOMS: atom_id res chain seq x y z
N LEU A 1 -5.37 -10.48 -30.90
CA LEU A 1 -3.94 -10.47 -30.59
C LEU A 1 -3.13 -10.29 -31.88
N ASN A 2 -2.06 -9.49 -31.83
CA ASN A 2 -1.11 -9.46 -32.94
C ASN A 2 -0.17 -10.69 -32.87
N PRO A 3 0.63 -10.99 -33.92
CA PRO A 3 1.48 -12.18 -33.97
C PRO A 3 2.42 -12.32 -32.75
N GLY A 4 3.02 -11.24 -32.30
CA GLY A 4 3.92 -11.28 -31.13
C GLY A 4 3.15 -11.44 -29.80
N GLN A 5 1.91 -10.94 -29.68
CA GLN A 5 1.04 -11.23 -28.53
C GLN A 5 0.64 -12.71 -28.54
N GLN A 6 0.32 -13.23 -29.69
CA GLN A 6 -0.03 -14.62 -29.88
C GLN A 6 1.14 -15.53 -29.45
N GLN A 7 2.34 -15.24 -29.95
CA GLN A 7 3.55 -15.98 -29.55
C GLN A 7 3.76 -15.96 -28.03
N ALA A 8 3.61 -14.79 -27.40
CA ALA A 8 3.76 -14.66 -25.95
C ALA A 8 2.69 -15.44 -25.16
N VAL A 9 1.47 -15.53 -25.69
CA VAL A 9 0.37 -16.32 -25.08
C VAL A 9 0.57 -17.81 -25.27
N GLU A 10 0.97 -18.26 -26.45
CA GLU A 10 1.08 -19.68 -26.81
C GLU A 10 2.33 -20.38 -26.25
N PHE A 11 3.40 -19.63 -25.96
CA PHE A 11 4.62 -20.23 -25.39
C PHE A 11 4.42 -20.57 -23.91
N VAL A 12 4.18 -21.83 -23.59
CA VAL A 12 3.88 -22.33 -22.23
C VAL A 12 4.81 -23.46 -21.78
N THR A 13 5.73 -23.89 -22.62
CA THR A 13 6.55 -25.09 -22.39
C THR A 13 7.82 -24.85 -21.59
N GLY A 14 8.14 -23.61 -21.26
CA GLY A 14 9.35 -23.25 -20.53
C GLY A 14 9.30 -21.83 -19.96
N PRO A 15 10.44 -21.34 -19.47
CA PRO A 15 10.55 -19.99 -18.94
C PRO A 15 10.42 -18.96 -20.08
N CYS A 16 9.61 -17.94 -19.85
CA CYS A 16 9.34 -16.88 -20.82
C CYS A 16 9.51 -15.50 -20.19
N LEU A 17 10.27 -14.63 -20.86
CA LEU A 17 10.35 -13.21 -20.57
C LEU A 17 9.71 -12.42 -21.72
N VAL A 18 8.67 -11.68 -21.42
CA VAL A 18 8.05 -10.75 -22.36
C VAL A 18 8.54 -9.33 -22.06
N LEU A 19 9.41 -8.84 -22.90
CA LEU A 19 9.86 -7.44 -22.86
C LEU A 19 8.83 -6.59 -23.58
N ALA A 20 7.98 -5.95 -22.82
CA ALA A 20 6.81 -5.28 -23.33
C ALA A 20 6.85 -3.79 -22.97
N GLY A 21 7.13 -2.95 -23.95
CA GLY A 21 7.17 -1.50 -23.78
C GLY A 21 5.84 -0.90 -23.32
N ALA A 22 5.88 0.36 -22.93
CA ALA A 22 4.70 1.10 -22.49
C ALA A 22 3.56 1.03 -23.55
N GLY A 23 2.33 0.80 -23.11
CA GLY A 23 1.16 0.75 -23.99
C GLY A 23 1.12 -0.41 -24.98
N SER A 24 1.97 -1.44 -24.82
CA SER A 24 2.01 -2.63 -25.69
C SER A 24 0.99 -3.72 -25.35
N GLY A 25 0.16 -3.49 -24.32
CA GLY A 25 -0.87 -4.43 -23.90
C GLY A 25 -0.35 -5.55 -22.99
N LYS A 26 0.59 -5.29 -22.09
CA LYS A 26 1.15 -6.24 -21.12
C LYS A 26 0.07 -7.04 -20.38
N THR A 27 -0.87 -6.36 -19.75
CA THR A 27 -1.96 -6.99 -19.01
C THR A 27 -2.85 -7.87 -19.89
N ARG A 28 -3.04 -7.49 -21.15
CA ARG A 28 -3.79 -8.29 -22.11
C ARG A 28 -3.08 -9.60 -22.43
N VAL A 29 -1.77 -9.59 -22.54
CA VAL A 29 -0.96 -10.83 -22.71
C VAL A 29 -1.16 -11.76 -21.53
N ILE A 30 -1.02 -11.27 -20.31
CA ILE A 30 -1.20 -12.08 -19.09
C ILE A 30 -2.61 -12.66 -19.01
N THR A 31 -3.65 -11.85 -19.22
CA THR A 31 -5.05 -12.30 -19.17
C THR A 31 -5.34 -13.40 -20.20
N ASN A 32 -4.90 -13.19 -21.44
CA ASN A 32 -5.11 -14.19 -22.49
C ASN A 32 -4.27 -15.44 -22.28
N LYS A 33 -3.07 -15.31 -21.72
CA LYS A 33 -2.23 -16.45 -21.37
C LYS A 33 -2.85 -17.31 -20.28
N ILE A 34 -3.42 -16.72 -19.27
CA ILE A 34 -4.18 -17.45 -18.23
C ILE A 34 -5.35 -18.22 -18.86
N ALA A 35 -6.10 -17.60 -19.74
CA ALA A 35 -7.19 -18.26 -20.46
C ALA A 35 -6.69 -19.42 -21.33
N HIS A 36 -5.57 -19.24 -22.03
CA HIS A 36 -4.95 -20.27 -22.85
C HIS A 36 -4.43 -21.45 -22.00
N LEU A 37 -3.80 -21.18 -20.86
CA LEU A 37 -3.35 -22.22 -19.93
C LEU A 37 -4.52 -23.09 -19.44
N ILE A 38 -5.67 -22.51 -19.14
CA ILE A 38 -6.83 -23.23 -18.65
C ILE A 38 -7.56 -23.98 -19.77
N ARG A 39 -7.89 -23.29 -20.86
CA ARG A 39 -8.72 -23.85 -21.95
C ARG A 39 -7.93 -24.65 -22.95
N GLY A 40 -6.70 -24.23 -23.27
CA GLY A 40 -5.86 -24.83 -24.30
C GLY A 40 -4.88 -25.88 -23.78
N CYS A 41 -4.34 -25.67 -22.58
CA CYS A 41 -3.27 -26.51 -22.02
C CYS A 41 -3.71 -27.42 -20.87
N GLY A 42 -4.97 -27.36 -20.46
CA GLY A 42 -5.53 -28.23 -19.42
C GLY A 42 -5.08 -27.91 -17.98
N TYR A 43 -4.50 -26.74 -17.73
CA TYR A 43 -4.18 -26.31 -16.36
C TYR A 43 -5.46 -26.07 -15.57
N GLN A 44 -5.48 -26.54 -14.33
CA GLN A 44 -6.53 -26.16 -13.40
C GLN A 44 -6.22 -24.78 -12.83
N ALA A 45 -7.22 -23.91 -12.74
CA ALA A 45 -7.05 -22.54 -12.26
C ALA A 45 -6.33 -22.45 -10.90
N ARG A 46 -6.58 -23.39 -9.99
CA ARG A 46 -5.92 -23.49 -8.67
C ARG A 46 -4.40 -23.71 -8.72
N HIS A 47 -3.86 -24.09 -9.85
CA HIS A 47 -2.43 -24.32 -10.07
C HIS A 47 -1.73 -23.18 -10.82
N ILE A 48 -2.45 -22.10 -11.07
CA ILE A 48 -1.93 -20.90 -11.72
C ILE A 48 -1.90 -19.75 -10.72
N ALA A 49 -0.77 -19.07 -10.61
CA ALA A 49 -0.62 -17.84 -9.85
C ALA A 49 -0.19 -16.69 -10.76
N ALA A 50 -0.83 -15.56 -10.64
CA ALA A 50 -0.43 -14.30 -11.28
C ALA A 50 -0.16 -13.26 -10.20
N VAL A 51 1.02 -12.67 -10.23
CA VAL A 51 1.52 -11.78 -9.19
C VAL A 51 1.83 -10.41 -9.79
N THR A 52 1.44 -9.38 -9.10
CA THR A 52 1.71 -7.98 -9.43
C THR A 52 2.16 -7.21 -8.19
N PHE A 53 2.34 -5.88 -8.30
CA PHE A 53 2.90 -5.06 -7.20
C PHE A 53 1.85 -4.30 -6.41
N THR A 54 0.70 -3.99 -7.01
CA THR A 54 -0.34 -3.19 -6.34
C THR A 54 -1.66 -3.93 -6.25
N ASN A 55 -2.41 -3.68 -5.17
CA ASN A 55 -3.75 -4.24 -5.01
C ASN A 55 -4.70 -3.77 -6.12
N LYS A 56 -4.51 -2.54 -6.63
CA LYS A 56 -5.27 -2.03 -7.77
C LYS A 56 -5.02 -2.86 -9.02
N ALA A 57 -3.75 -3.10 -9.37
CA ALA A 57 -3.39 -3.92 -10.53
C ALA A 57 -3.90 -5.37 -10.40
N ALA A 58 -3.81 -5.96 -9.21
CA ALA A 58 -4.34 -7.29 -8.93
C ALA A 58 -5.87 -7.34 -9.11
N ARG A 59 -6.59 -6.33 -8.64
CA ARG A 59 -8.05 -6.22 -8.82
C ARG A 59 -8.43 -6.09 -10.29
N GLU A 60 -7.80 -5.17 -11.02
CA GLU A 60 -8.04 -4.99 -12.46
C GLU A 60 -7.75 -6.27 -13.25
N MET A 61 -6.69 -6.98 -12.90
CA MET A 61 -6.35 -8.28 -13.52
C MET A 61 -7.43 -9.32 -13.22
N LYS A 62 -7.91 -9.43 -11.98
CA LYS A 62 -9.02 -10.32 -11.60
C LYS A 62 -10.29 -10.04 -12.39
N GLU A 63 -10.65 -8.77 -12.51
CA GLU A 63 -11.84 -8.35 -13.27
C GLU A 63 -11.73 -8.75 -14.75
N ARG A 64 -10.59 -8.48 -15.38
CA ARG A 64 -10.35 -8.83 -16.80
C ARG A 64 -10.35 -10.34 -17.04
N VAL A 65 -9.70 -11.09 -16.16
CA VAL A 65 -9.71 -12.56 -16.24
C VAL A 65 -11.10 -13.11 -16.02
N GLY A 66 -11.86 -12.57 -15.04
CA GLY A 66 -13.23 -12.94 -14.78
C GLY A 66 -14.19 -12.67 -15.96
N GLN A 67 -13.97 -11.58 -16.68
CA GLN A 67 -14.72 -11.28 -17.92
C GLN A 67 -14.39 -12.25 -19.06
N THR A 68 -13.15 -12.69 -19.15
CA THR A 68 -12.68 -13.61 -20.22
C THR A 68 -13.08 -15.06 -19.98
N LEU A 69 -12.90 -15.55 -18.74
CA LEU A 69 -13.12 -16.96 -18.38
C LEU A 69 -14.48 -17.24 -17.74
N GLY A 70 -15.07 -16.23 -17.09
CA GLY A 70 -16.22 -16.44 -16.22
C GLY A 70 -15.82 -17.02 -14.85
N ARG A 71 -16.75 -16.91 -13.89
CA ARG A 71 -16.50 -17.28 -12.48
C ARG A 71 -16.16 -18.77 -12.26
N LYS A 72 -16.77 -19.64 -13.05
CA LYS A 72 -16.61 -21.10 -12.89
C LYS A 72 -15.21 -21.56 -13.30
N GLU A 73 -14.71 -21.12 -14.44
CA GLU A 73 -13.40 -21.50 -14.96
C GLU A 73 -12.26 -20.84 -14.18
N ALA A 74 -12.46 -19.62 -13.68
CA ALA A 74 -11.47 -18.87 -12.89
C ALA A 74 -11.42 -19.29 -11.41
N ARG A 75 -12.26 -20.20 -10.96
CA ARG A 75 -12.33 -20.59 -9.55
C ARG A 75 -11.03 -21.22 -9.06
N GLY A 76 -10.45 -20.62 -8.02
CA GLY A 76 -9.21 -21.09 -7.42
C GLY A 76 -7.95 -20.45 -8.01
N LEU A 77 -8.07 -19.66 -9.06
CA LEU A 77 -6.96 -18.88 -9.62
C LEU A 77 -6.43 -17.89 -8.57
N MET A 78 -5.11 -17.90 -8.39
CA MET A 78 -4.42 -17.00 -7.46
C MET A 78 -3.94 -15.77 -8.20
N ILE A 79 -4.63 -14.64 -8.01
CA ILE A 79 -4.20 -13.31 -8.50
C ILE A 79 -4.02 -12.41 -7.30
N SER A 80 -2.81 -11.95 -7.06
CA SER A 80 -2.49 -11.16 -5.87
C SER A 80 -1.23 -10.32 -6.05
N THR A 81 -0.89 -9.55 -5.03
CA THR A 81 0.42 -8.92 -4.91
C THR A 81 1.45 -9.92 -4.35
N PHE A 82 2.74 -9.61 -4.47
CA PHE A 82 3.80 -10.39 -3.82
C PHE A 82 3.58 -10.51 -2.31
N HIS A 83 3.20 -9.42 -1.65
CA HIS A 83 2.97 -9.41 -0.20
C HIS A 83 1.78 -10.29 0.20
N THR A 84 0.71 -10.29 -0.57
CA THR A 84 -0.43 -11.18 -0.32
C THR A 84 -0.07 -12.65 -0.54
N LEU A 85 0.69 -12.96 -1.59
CA LEU A 85 1.19 -14.33 -1.80
C LEU A 85 2.08 -14.78 -0.64
N GLY A 86 3.01 -13.91 -0.22
CA GLY A 86 3.87 -14.19 0.93
C GLY A 86 3.09 -14.41 2.22
N LEU A 87 2.09 -13.60 2.48
CA LEU A 87 1.17 -13.74 3.61
C LEU A 87 0.42 -15.08 3.56
N ASP A 88 -0.05 -15.51 2.40
CA ASP A 88 -0.73 -16.80 2.22
C ASP A 88 0.20 -17.97 2.50
N ILE A 89 1.47 -17.88 2.10
CA ILE A 89 2.49 -18.86 2.44
C ILE A 89 2.70 -18.92 3.96
N ILE A 90 2.89 -17.78 4.60
CA ILE A 90 3.09 -17.70 6.06
C ILE A 90 1.90 -18.26 6.82
N LYS A 91 0.68 -17.91 6.45
CA LYS A 91 -0.55 -18.42 7.08
C LYS A 91 -0.69 -19.94 7.02
N ARG A 92 -0.17 -20.56 5.99
CA ARG A 92 -0.22 -22.02 5.83
C ARG A 92 0.96 -22.73 6.49
N GLU A 93 2.12 -22.09 6.50
CA GLU A 93 3.38 -22.67 6.91
C GLU A 93 3.92 -22.08 8.23
N TYR A 94 3.07 -21.40 9.00
CA TYR A 94 3.48 -20.72 10.26
C TYR A 94 4.19 -21.65 11.22
N ALA A 95 3.78 -22.92 11.31
CA ALA A 95 4.40 -23.91 12.18
C ALA A 95 5.86 -24.21 11.76
N ALA A 96 6.13 -24.33 10.46
CA ALA A 96 7.48 -24.52 9.93
C ALA A 96 8.38 -23.29 10.14
N LEU A 97 7.79 -22.11 10.33
CA LEU A 97 8.48 -20.87 10.69
C LEU A 97 8.69 -20.71 12.21
N GLY A 98 8.19 -21.64 13.02
CA GLY A 98 8.22 -21.52 14.48
C GLY A 98 7.30 -20.44 15.04
N MET A 99 6.27 -20.07 14.29
CA MET A 99 5.31 -19.02 14.64
C MET A 99 3.99 -19.59 15.14
N LYS A 100 3.21 -18.75 15.82
CA LYS A 100 1.82 -19.05 16.15
C LYS A 100 0.91 -18.58 15.03
N SER A 101 -0.24 -19.24 14.85
CA SER A 101 -1.20 -18.91 13.78
C SER A 101 -1.81 -17.50 13.88
N ASN A 102 -1.83 -16.93 15.08
CA ASN A 102 -2.40 -15.62 15.39
C ASN A 102 -1.36 -14.50 15.37
N PHE A 103 -0.40 -14.55 14.47
CA PHE A 103 0.59 -13.48 14.32
C PHE A 103 -0.06 -12.16 13.89
N SER A 104 0.56 -11.05 14.31
CA SER A 104 0.14 -9.70 13.97
C SER A 104 1.05 -9.09 12.91
N LEU A 105 0.51 -8.12 12.17
CA LEU A 105 1.28 -7.33 11.21
C LEU A 105 1.47 -5.91 11.76
N PHE A 106 2.71 -5.44 11.76
CA PHE A 106 3.06 -4.06 12.06
C PHE A 106 3.03 -3.22 10.80
N ASP A 107 2.44 -2.05 10.91
CA ASP A 107 2.58 -1.00 9.92
C ASP A 107 3.84 -0.14 10.18
N ASP A 108 4.05 0.86 9.31
CA ASP A 108 5.21 1.75 9.42
C ASP A 108 5.20 2.55 10.73
N THR A 109 4.02 2.88 11.26
CA THR A 109 3.87 3.62 12.53
C THR A 109 4.28 2.76 13.72
N ASP A 110 3.84 1.50 13.73
CA ASP A 110 4.19 0.52 14.75
C ASP A 110 5.70 0.23 14.73
N GLN A 111 6.28 0.10 13.54
CA GLN A 111 7.71 -0.12 13.36
C GLN A 111 8.54 1.05 13.90
N VAL A 112 8.16 2.28 13.60
CA VAL A 112 8.81 3.50 14.10
C VAL A 112 8.76 3.55 15.62
N ALA A 113 7.59 3.30 16.20
CA ALA A 113 7.40 3.34 17.66
C ALA A 113 8.28 2.30 18.36
N LEU A 114 8.28 1.07 17.88
CA LEU A 114 9.09 -0.01 18.46
C LEU A 114 10.59 0.26 18.31
N LEU A 115 11.04 0.66 17.13
CA LEU A 115 12.47 0.95 16.92
C LEU A 115 12.94 2.12 17.77
N LYS A 116 12.13 3.16 17.94
CA LYS A 116 12.47 4.28 18.84
C LYS A 116 12.70 3.80 20.27
N GLU A 117 11.84 2.91 20.77
CA GLU A 117 11.97 2.33 22.11
C GLU A 117 13.22 1.43 22.23
N LEU A 118 13.42 0.51 21.29
CA LEU A 118 14.53 -0.47 21.34
C LEU A 118 15.90 0.15 21.14
N THR A 119 15.99 1.29 20.49
CA THR A 119 17.26 1.94 20.15
C THR A 119 17.60 3.14 21.04
N GLU A 120 16.81 3.36 22.09
CA GLU A 120 17.09 4.40 23.08
C GLU A 120 18.49 4.22 23.69
N GLY A 121 19.31 5.26 23.59
CA GLY A 121 20.71 5.25 24.04
C GLY A 121 21.70 4.54 23.11
N LEU A 122 21.27 3.93 22.00
CA LEU A 122 22.13 3.30 21.01
C LEU A 122 22.36 4.18 19.78
N ILE A 123 21.36 4.97 19.39
CA ILE A 123 21.44 5.94 18.31
C ILE A 123 21.02 7.32 18.82
N GLU A 124 21.37 8.36 18.07
CA GLU A 124 20.90 9.70 18.37
C GLU A 124 19.37 9.77 18.31
N ASP A 125 18.74 10.45 19.27
CA ASP A 125 17.29 10.71 19.26
C ASP A 125 16.95 11.76 18.19
N ASP A 126 17.26 11.40 16.93
CA ASP A 126 17.01 12.18 15.73
C ASP A 126 16.10 11.37 14.79
N LYS A 127 15.04 12.02 14.35
CA LYS A 127 14.08 11.44 13.41
C LYS A 127 14.73 11.02 12.08
N VAL A 128 15.77 11.75 11.62
CA VAL A 128 16.49 11.42 10.38
C VAL A 128 17.28 10.13 10.55
N VAL A 129 17.98 9.99 11.69
CA VAL A 129 18.78 8.78 12.00
C VAL A 129 17.85 7.56 12.13
N LEU A 130 16.71 7.72 12.82
CA LEU A 130 15.74 6.63 12.96
C LEU A 130 15.17 6.21 11.60
N GLN A 131 14.87 7.17 10.72
CA GLN A 131 14.39 6.86 9.37
C GLN A 131 15.44 6.16 8.52
N GLN A 132 16.71 6.53 8.68
CA GLN A 132 17.82 5.85 8.02
C GLN A 132 18.00 4.42 8.53
N LEU A 133 17.83 4.18 9.83
CA LEU A 133 17.85 2.84 10.41
C LEU A 133 16.74 1.97 9.83
N ILE A 134 15.51 2.48 9.78
CA ILE A 134 14.36 1.77 9.21
C ILE A 134 14.62 1.40 7.75
N SER A 135 15.09 2.34 6.95
CA SER A 135 15.41 2.10 5.55
C SER A 135 16.54 1.08 5.38
N THR A 136 17.53 1.11 6.26
CA THR A 136 18.66 0.17 6.23
C THR A 136 18.21 -1.25 6.58
N ILE A 137 17.38 -1.42 7.60
CA ILE A 137 16.80 -2.72 7.96
C ILE A 137 15.94 -3.27 6.81
N SER A 138 15.10 -2.43 6.22
CA SER A 138 14.29 -2.80 5.05
C SER A 138 15.15 -3.26 3.88
N ASN A 139 16.23 -2.53 3.56
CA ASN A 139 17.16 -2.91 2.51
C ASN A 139 17.84 -4.25 2.79
N TRP A 140 18.28 -4.49 4.02
CA TRP A 140 18.85 -5.78 4.39
C TRP A 140 17.86 -6.93 4.24
N LYS A 141 16.62 -6.74 4.68
CA LYS A 141 15.56 -7.74 4.49
C LYS A 141 15.29 -8.00 3.01
N ASN A 142 15.22 -6.95 2.20
CA ASN A 142 15.02 -7.06 0.75
C ASN A 142 16.20 -7.72 0.03
N ASP A 143 17.41 -7.63 0.59
CA ASP A 143 18.62 -8.33 0.13
C ASP A 143 18.82 -9.72 0.78
N LEU A 144 17.83 -10.24 1.48
CA LEU A 144 17.86 -11.53 2.19
C LEU A 144 18.95 -11.63 3.27
N LYS A 145 19.34 -10.51 3.86
CA LYS A 145 20.34 -10.47 4.92
C LYS A 145 19.69 -10.61 6.29
N THR A 146 20.09 -11.63 7.02
CA THR A 146 19.77 -11.78 8.45
C THR A 146 20.55 -10.76 9.29
N PRO A 147 20.15 -10.49 10.55
CA PRO A 147 20.93 -9.64 11.46
C PRO A 147 22.39 -10.05 11.58
N ALA A 148 22.68 -11.35 11.66
CA ALA A 148 24.05 -11.87 11.72
C ALA A 148 24.85 -11.58 10.45
N GLN A 149 24.23 -11.73 9.28
CA GLN A 149 24.86 -11.41 7.99
C GLN A 149 25.07 -9.90 7.82
N ALA A 150 24.14 -9.08 8.28
CA ALA A 150 24.30 -7.63 8.29
C ALA A 150 25.48 -7.21 9.19
N ALA A 151 25.63 -7.80 10.37
CA ALA A 151 26.75 -7.56 11.27
C ALA A 151 28.09 -7.99 10.68
N ALA A 152 28.15 -9.17 10.04
CA ALA A 152 29.35 -9.69 9.40
C ALA A 152 29.81 -8.83 8.21
N GLY A 153 28.87 -8.21 7.48
CA GLY A 153 29.12 -7.34 6.33
C GLY A 153 29.33 -5.86 6.68
N ALA A 154 29.29 -5.49 7.95
CA ALA A 154 29.38 -4.09 8.38
C ALA A 154 30.77 -3.49 8.07
N LYS A 155 30.78 -2.36 7.37
CA LYS A 155 32.01 -1.69 6.91
C LYS A 155 32.45 -0.54 7.82
N GLY A 156 31.62 -0.10 8.76
CA GLY A 156 31.90 1.02 9.65
C GLY A 156 31.16 0.90 10.98
N GLU A 157 31.45 1.81 11.89
CA GLU A 157 30.83 1.83 13.22
C GLU A 157 29.31 1.97 13.15
N ARG A 158 28.83 2.86 12.28
CA ARG A 158 27.40 3.07 12.03
C ARG A 158 26.69 1.79 11.56
N ASP A 159 27.29 1.07 10.62
CA ASP A 159 26.73 -0.18 10.11
C ASP A 159 26.66 -1.24 11.22
N ARG A 160 27.66 -1.28 12.10
CA ARG A 160 27.67 -2.20 13.26
C ARG A 160 26.57 -1.88 14.24
N ILE A 161 26.36 -0.59 14.56
CA ILE A 161 25.28 -0.14 15.44
C ILE A 161 23.92 -0.48 14.81
N PHE A 162 23.73 -0.19 13.53
CA PHE A 162 22.49 -0.49 12.83
C PHE A 162 22.21 -2.00 12.74
N ALA A 163 23.25 -2.81 12.52
CA ALA A 163 23.11 -4.27 12.52
C ALA A 163 22.75 -4.81 13.91
N HIS A 164 23.29 -4.21 14.96
CA HIS A 164 22.91 -4.53 16.34
C HIS A 164 21.43 -4.17 16.60
N CYS A 165 20.99 -2.97 16.20
CA CYS A 165 19.60 -2.55 16.29
C CYS A 165 18.66 -3.48 15.49
N TYR A 166 19.08 -3.94 14.31
CA TYR A 166 18.35 -4.93 13.53
C TYR A 166 18.19 -6.25 14.30
N GLY A 167 19.24 -6.70 14.98
CA GLY A 167 19.19 -7.89 15.83
C GLY A 167 18.20 -7.77 16.98
N LEU A 168 18.18 -6.62 17.67
CA LEU A 168 17.21 -6.34 18.74
C LEU A 168 15.77 -6.31 18.20
N TYR A 169 15.57 -5.66 17.08
CA TYR A 169 14.26 -5.57 16.40
C TYR A 169 13.76 -6.95 15.99
N ASP A 170 14.58 -7.76 15.32
CA ASP A 170 14.24 -9.11 14.88
C ASP A 170 13.90 -10.03 16.06
N ALA A 171 14.68 -9.97 17.13
CA ALA A 171 14.43 -10.75 18.34
C ALA A 171 13.10 -10.37 19.01
N HIS A 172 12.82 -9.08 19.11
CA HIS A 172 11.56 -8.59 19.69
C HIS A 172 10.36 -9.00 18.85
N MET A 173 10.42 -8.82 17.53
CA MET A 173 9.36 -9.19 16.60
C MET A 173 9.04 -10.71 16.69
N LYS A 174 10.07 -11.55 16.76
CA LYS A 174 9.90 -13.00 16.94
C LYS A 174 9.28 -13.34 18.28
N ALA A 175 9.73 -12.73 19.36
CA ALA A 175 9.21 -12.97 20.70
C ALA A 175 7.72 -12.59 20.82
N CYS A 176 7.30 -11.52 20.16
CA CYS A 176 5.94 -11.03 20.15
C CYS A 176 5.05 -11.67 19.07
N ASN A 177 5.60 -12.56 18.25
CA ASN A 177 4.88 -13.17 17.11
C ASN A 177 4.31 -12.13 16.15
N VAL A 178 5.12 -11.16 15.77
CA VAL A 178 4.78 -10.02 14.93
C VAL A 178 5.65 -9.99 13.68
N LEU A 179 5.09 -9.61 12.57
CA LEU A 179 5.75 -9.41 11.28
C LEU A 179 5.60 -7.97 10.81
N ASP A 180 6.62 -7.47 10.13
CA ASP A 180 6.49 -6.27 9.32
C ASP A 180 6.23 -6.63 7.84
N PHE A 181 6.16 -5.60 7.00
CA PHE A 181 5.87 -5.79 5.58
C PHE A 181 6.96 -6.53 4.83
N ASP A 182 8.22 -6.24 5.13
CA ASP A 182 9.34 -6.89 4.46
C ASP A 182 9.41 -8.38 4.82
N ASP A 183 8.97 -8.75 6.02
CA ASP A 183 8.88 -10.15 6.46
C ASP A 183 7.92 -10.99 5.61
N LEU A 184 6.91 -10.37 5.00
CA LEU A 184 5.95 -11.06 4.14
C LEU A 184 6.60 -11.65 2.88
N ILE A 185 7.75 -11.15 2.48
CA ILE A 185 8.56 -11.69 1.38
C ILE A 185 9.76 -12.46 1.93
N LEU A 186 10.46 -11.90 2.91
CA LEU A 186 11.67 -12.48 3.49
C LEU A 186 11.43 -13.86 4.07
N LEU A 187 10.44 -14.01 4.96
CA LEU A 187 10.20 -15.28 5.66
C LEU A 187 9.78 -16.41 4.74
N PRO A 188 8.85 -16.25 3.78
CA PRO A 188 8.55 -17.27 2.80
C PRO A 188 9.77 -17.67 1.97
N THR A 189 10.58 -16.68 1.56
CA THR A 189 11.79 -16.93 0.76
C THR A 189 12.80 -17.77 1.53
N LEU A 190 13.11 -17.40 2.77
CA LEU A 190 14.03 -18.15 3.63
C LEU A 190 13.49 -19.56 3.96
N LEU A 191 12.18 -19.68 4.18
CA LEU A 191 11.55 -20.97 4.43
C LEU A 191 11.69 -21.91 3.23
N LEU A 192 11.37 -21.43 2.03
CA LEU A 192 11.49 -22.22 0.81
C LEU A 192 12.94 -22.57 0.47
N GLN A 193 13.92 -21.74 0.85
CA GLN A 193 15.34 -22.07 0.71
C GLN A 193 15.77 -23.24 1.61
N ARG A 194 15.29 -23.25 2.86
CA ARG A 194 15.77 -24.14 3.93
C ARG A 194 14.97 -25.43 4.04
N ASN A 195 13.71 -25.42 3.67
CA ASN A 195 12.78 -26.54 3.85
C ASN A 195 12.33 -27.07 2.48
N GLU A 196 12.92 -28.21 2.09
CA GLU A 196 12.65 -28.85 0.81
C GLU A 196 11.20 -29.33 0.70
N GLU A 197 10.65 -29.89 1.76
CA GLU A 197 9.27 -30.41 1.77
C GLU A 197 8.25 -29.28 1.53
N VAL A 198 8.41 -28.16 2.21
CA VAL A 198 7.57 -26.97 2.01
C VAL A 198 7.73 -26.42 0.60
N ARG A 199 8.97 -26.33 0.11
CA ARG A 199 9.28 -25.87 -1.25
C ARG A 199 8.61 -26.74 -2.31
N GLU A 200 8.71 -28.06 -2.24
CA GLU A 200 8.07 -28.98 -3.16
C GLU A 200 6.55 -28.87 -3.12
N ARG A 201 5.96 -28.71 -1.96
CA ARG A 201 4.53 -28.53 -1.78
C ARG A 201 4.03 -27.30 -2.51
N TRP A 202 4.72 -26.17 -2.39
CA TRP A 202 4.37 -24.94 -3.08
C TRP A 202 4.66 -24.99 -4.58
N GLN A 203 5.73 -25.62 -5.01
CA GLN A 203 6.00 -25.87 -6.43
C GLN A 203 4.92 -26.75 -7.07
N ASN A 204 4.38 -27.71 -6.35
CA ASN A 204 3.28 -28.55 -6.82
C ASN A 204 1.93 -27.82 -6.81
N LYS A 205 1.76 -26.87 -5.93
CA LYS A 205 0.56 -26.02 -5.87
C LYS A 205 0.55 -24.98 -6.98
N ILE A 206 1.66 -24.29 -7.20
CA ILE A 206 1.82 -23.29 -8.26
C ILE A 206 2.61 -23.94 -9.40
N ARG A 207 1.88 -24.49 -10.37
CA ARG A 207 2.50 -25.16 -11.52
C ARG A 207 2.83 -24.23 -12.66
N TYR A 208 2.17 -23.08 -12.72
CA TYR A 208 2.49 -22.00 -13.65
C TYR A 208 2.42 -20.65 -12.92
N LEU A 209 3.49 -19.88 -13.03
CA LEU A 209 3.60 -18.56 -12.39
C LEU A 209 3.67 -17.47 -13.47
N LEU A 210 2.87 -16.41 -13.31
CA LEU A 210 2.95 -15.21 -14.11
C LEU A 210 3.30 -14.03 -13.17
N VAL A 211 4.21 -13.19 -13.60
CA VAL A 211 4.59 -11.96 -12.85
C VAL A 211 4.56 -10.78 -13.77
N ASP A 212 3.82 -9.74 -13.39
CA ASP A 212 3.79 -8.46 -14.10
C ASP A 212 4.78 -7.47 -13.47
N GLU A 213 5.17 -6.46 -14.23
CA GLU A 213 6.09 -5.40 -13.83
C GLU A 213 7.40 -5.92 -13.21
N TYR A 214 7.98 -6.95 -13.82
CA TYR A 214 9.13 -7.69 -13.26
C TYR A 214 10.38 -6.85 -13.03
N GLN A 215 10.54 -5.72 -13.74
CA GLN A 215 11.62 -4.75 -13.53
C GLN A 215 11.61 -4.12 -12.13
N ASP A 216 10.49 -4.16 -11.44
CA ASP A 216 10.31 -3.58 -10.11
C ASP A 216 10.62 -4.57 -8.97
N THR A 217 11.02 -5.80 -9.31
CA THR A 217 11.40 -6.81 -8.30
C THR A 217 12.71 -6.46 -7.61
N ASN A 218 12.76 -6.70 -6.30
CA ASN A 218 13.99 -6.70 -5.53
C ASN A 218 14.63 -8.09 -5.46
N THR A 219 15.76 -8.21 -4.79
CA THR A 219 16.48 -9.49 -4.65
C THR A 219 15.64 -10.57 -3.99
N SER A 220 14.91 -10.23 -2.94
CA SER A 220 14.06 -11.15 -2.19
C SER A 220 12.90 -11.70 -3.04
N GLN A 221 12.24 -10.83 -3.78
CA GLN A 221 11.16 -11.21 -4.69
C GLN A 221 11.66 -12.06 -5.87
N TYR A 222 12.81 -11.71 -6.42
CA TYR A 222 13.46 -12.50 -7.47
C TYR A 222 13.75 -13.92 -6.99
N GLU A 223 14.35 -14.06 -5.81
CA GLU A 223 14.66 -15.36 -5.22
C GLU A 223 13.40 -16.18 -4.90
N LEU A 224 12.34 -15.51 -4.39
CA LEU A 224 11.04 -16.16 -4.16
C LEU A 224 10.45 -16.74 -5.47
N VAL A 225 10.51 -16.00 -6.56
CA VAL A 225 10.07 -16.48 -7.87
C VAL A 225 10.86 -17.71 -8.29
N LYS A 226 12.19 -17.69 -8.19
CA LYS A 226 13.05 -18.86 -8.52
C LYS A 226 12.66 -20.10 -7.72
N LEU A 227 12.46 -19.93 -6.42
CA LEU A 227 12.11 -21.03 -5.52
C LEU A 227 10.72 -21.62 -5.83
N LEU A 228 9.76 -20.78 -6.20
CA LEU A 228 8.41 -21.21 -6.56
C LEU A 228 8.34 -21.94 -7.89
N VAL A 229 9.12 -21.52 -8.89
CA VAL A 229 9.09 -22.16 -10.22
C VAL A 229 9.94 -23.41 -10.27
N GLY A 230 11.00 -23.49 -9.48
CA GLY A 230 11.88 -24.64 -9.39
C GLY A 230 12.48 -25.07 -10.74
N GLN A 231 12.81 -26.35 -10.84
CA GLN A 231 13.40 -26.92 -12.05
C GLN A 231 12.44 -27.03 -13.24
N ARG A 232 11.13 -27.11 -12.98
CA ARG A 232 10.12 -27.11 -14.06
C ARG A 232 10.16 -25.84 -14.87
N ALA A 233 10.50 -24.72 -14.23
CA ALA A 233 10.65 -23.41 -14.85
C ALA A 233 9.46 -23.02 -15.76
N ARG A 234 8.23 -23.30 -15.30
CA ARG A 234 7.00 -22.96 -16.00
C ARG A 234 6.51 -21.61 -15.53
N PHE A 235 6.98 -20.57 -16.18
CA PHE A 235 6.60 -19.20 -15.83
C PHE A 235 6.66 -18.25 -17.01
N THR A 236 5.93 -17.18 -16.89
CA THR A 236 6.06 -15.99 -17.74
C THR A 236 6.19 -14.76 -16.87
N VAL A 237 7.26 -14.01 -17.09
CA VAL A 237 7.44 -12.69 -16.50
C VAL A 237 7.32 -11.62 -17.58
N VAL A 238 6.66 -10.53 -17.26
CA VAL A 238 6.45 -9.41 -18.16
C VAL A 238 7.10 -8.18 -17.54
N GLY A 239 7.88 -7.46 -18.29
CA GLY A 239 8.59 -6.29 -17.77
C GLY A 239 9.07 -5.34 -18.85
N ASP A 240 9.50 -4.18 -18.38
CA ASP A 240 10.06 -3.12 -19.20
C ASP A 240 11.10 -2.36 -18.36
N ASP A 241 12.38 -2.55 -18.65
CA ASP A 241 13.48 -1.91 -17.93
C ASP A 241 13.41 -0.37 -17.99
N ASP A 242 12.86 0.20 -19.07
CA ASP A 242 12.65 1.64 -19.20
C ASP A 242 11.57 2.19 -18.25
N GLN A 243 10.72 1.34 -17.68
CA GLN A 243 9.72 1.70 -16.69
C GLN A 243 10.15 1.43 -15.24
N SER A 244 11.43 1.09 -15.00
CA SER A 244 11.98 0.89 -13.66
C SER A 244 12.21 2.22 -12.95
N ILE A 245 11.22 2.66 -12.14
CA ILE A 245 11.25 3.92 -11.39
C ILE A 245 11.25 3.72 -9.87
N TYR A 246 11.40 2.48 -9.40
CA TYR A 246 11.37 2.12 -7.97
C TYR A 246 12.74 1.64 -7.43
N SER A 247 13.85 2.02 -8.06
CA SER A 247 15.20 1.67 -7.58
C SER A 247 15.46 2.14 -6.14
N TRP A 248 14.90 3.28 -5.76
CA TRP A 248 14.94 3.81 -4.39
C TRP A 248 14.19 2.94 -3.35
N ARG A 249 13.34 2.01 -3.81
CA ARG A 249 12.68 0.97 -3.01
C ARG A 249 13.35 -0.40 -3.14
N GLY A 250 14.55 -0.46 -3.70
CA GLY A 250 15.30 -1.69 -3.89
C GLY A 250 14.96 -2.46 -5.16
N ALA A 251 14.16 -1.91 -6.06
CA ALA A 251 13.90 -2.52 -7.37
C ALA A 251 15.21 -2.66 -8.17
N ARG A 252 15.38 -3.80 -8.81
CA ARG A 252 16.58 -4.16 -9.58
C ARG A 252 16.20 -4.57 -11.00
N PRO A 253 16.23 -3.66 -12.00
CA PRO A 253 15.94 -4.01 -13.39
C PRO A 253 16.94 -5.06 -13.93
N GLN A 254 18.13 -5.18 -13.32
CA GLN A 254 19.10 -6.22 -13.60
C GLN A 254 18.55 -7.64 -13.38
N ASN A 255 17.47 -7.81 -12.61
CA ASN A 255 16.78 -9.08 -12.44
C ASN A 255 16.24 -9.63 -13.77
N LEU A 256 15.97 -8.77 -14.75
CA LEU A 256 15.61 -9.19 -16.10
C LEU A 256 16.79 -9.87 -16.83
N VAL A 257 18.02 -9.42 -16.57
CA VAL A 257 19.24 -10.05 -17.13
C VAL A 257 19.55 -11.35 -16.40
N LEU A 258 19.42 -11.37 -15.08
CA LEU A 258 19.69 -12.55 -14.26
C LEU A 258 18.83 -13.75 -14.66
N LEU A 259 17.62 -13.51 -15.16
CA LEU A 259 16.74 -14.59 -15.66
C LEU A 259 17.39 -15.41 -16.77
N SER A 260 18.09 -14.79 -17.71
CA SER A 260 18.77 -15.50 -18.80
C SER A 260 19.98 -16.30 -18.32
N GLN A 261 20.60 -15.89 -17.21
CA GLN A 261 21.70 -16.61 -16.58
C GLN A 261 21.20 -17.81 -15.76
N ASP A 262 20.14 -17.61 -14.98
CA ASP A 262 19.57 -18.63 -14.11
C ASP A 262 18.70 -19.65 -14.87
N PHE A 263 18.14 -19.22 -16.00
CA PHE A 263 17.30 -20.06 -16.86
C PHE A 263 17.82 -20.04 -18.31
N PRO A 264 18.76 -20.92 -18.66
CA PRO A 264 19.37 -20.93 -20.02
C PRO A 264 18.36 -21.17 -21.15
N ALA A 265 17.26 -21.85 -20.86
CA ALA A 265 16.16 -22.10 -21.81
C ALA A 265 15.16 -20.94 -21.92
N LEU A 266 15.43 -19.80 -21.31
CA LEU A 266 14.55 -18.63 -21.31
C LEU A 266 14.26 -18.16 -22.74
N GLN A 267 12.99 -18.11 -23.09
CA GLN A 267 12.52 -17.50 -24.34
C GLN A 267 12.22 -16.02 -24.09
N VAL A 268 12.92 -15.16 -24.81
CA VAL A 268 12.70 -13.70 -24.75
C VAL A 268 11.83 -13.26 -25.92
N ILE A 269 10.69 -12.64 -25.64
CA ILE A 269 9.76 -12.13 -26.64
C ILE A 269 9.67 -10.62 -26.50
N LYS A 270 10.12 -9.87 -27.51
CA LYS A 270 10.06 -8.41 -27.52
C LYS A 270 8.75 -7.89 -28.07
N ARG A 271 8.24 -6.82 -27.45
CA ARG A 271 6.98 -6.18 -27.80
C ARG A 271 7.16 -4.65 -27.87
N GLU A 272 7.27 -4.13 -29.08
CA GLU A 272 7.57 -2.72 -29.34
C GLU A 272 6.38 -1.92 -29.86
N GLN A 273 5.33 -2.59 -30.36
CA GLN A 273 4.13 -1.92 -30.84
C GLN A 273 3.31 -1.35 -29.68
N ASN A 274 3.11 -0.04 -29.72
CA ASN A 274 2.28 0.70 -28.75
C ASN A 274 0.89 0.95 -29.34
N TYR A 275 -0.14 0.67 -28.55
CA TYR A 275 -1.55 0.84 -28.89
C TYR A 275 -2.21 2.02 -28.17
N ARG A 276 -1.46 2.73 -27.34
CA ARG A 276 -1.97 3.82 -26.51
C ARG A 276 -1.80 5.19 -27.17
N SER A 277 -0.64 5.44 -27.75
CA SER A 277 -0.16 6.76 -28.09
C SER A 277 0.09 6.93 -29.58
N SER A 278 -0.05 8.16 -30.06
CA SER A 278 0.30 8.54 -31.44
C SER A 278 1.81 8.52 -31.66
N ARG A 279 2.23 8.55 -32.93
CA ARG A 279 3.64 8.52 -33.32
C ARG A 279 4.45 9.69 -32.78
N ARG A 280 3.87 10.90 -32.68
CA ARG A 280 4.57 12.08 -32.14
C ARG A 280 4.94 11.91 -30.67
N ILE A 281 4.00 11.39 -29.87
CA ILE A 281 4.25 11.10 -28.47
C ILE A 281 5.36 10.07 -28.32
N LEU A 282 5.30 8.98 -29.10
CA LEU A 282 6.31 7.92 -29.03
C LEU A 282 7.69 8.39 -29.53
N LYS A 283 7.73 9.26 -30.54
CA LYS A 283 8.99 9.86 -31.01
C LYS A 283 9.65 10.66 -29.90
N ALA A 284 8.89 11.50 -29.21
CA ALA A 284 9.39 12.27 -28.07
C ALA A 284 9.85 11.35 -26.91
N ALA A 285 9.06 10.33 -26.58
CA ALA A 285 9.38 9.36 -25.55
C ALA A 285 10.65 8.56 -25.88
N ASN A 286 10.80 8.08 -27.12
CA ASN A 286 12.01 7.37 -27.56
C ASN A 286 13.27 8.24 -27.49
N ILE A 287 13.16 9.53 -27.83
CA ILE A 287 14.28 10.48 -27.73
C ILE A 287 14.65 10.71 -26.26
N LEU A 288 13.64 10.87 -25.39
CA LEU A 288 13.85 11.10 -23.98
C LEU A 288 14.54 9.90 -23.32
N ILE A 289 14.01 8.70 -23.52
CA ILE A 289 14.52 7.49 -22.88
C ILE A 289 15.91 7.08 -23.40
N ALA A 290 16.27 7.47 -24.61
CA ALA A 290 17.61 7.21 -25.17
C ALA A 290 18.75 7.85 -24.37
N ASN A 291 18.47 8.81 -23.48
CA ASN A 291 19.46 9.38 -22.56
C ASN A 291 19.82 8.46 -21.39
N ASN A 292 19.02 7.42 -21.14
CA ASN A 292 19.26 6.47 -20.06
C ASN A 292 20.00 5.23 -20.58
N PRO A 293 20.81 4.57 -19.72
CA PRO A 293 21.36 3.27 -20.07
C PRO A 293 20.23 2.24 -20.19
N HIS A 294 20.28 1.43 -21.22
CA HIS A 294 19.31 0.37 -21.47
C HIS A 294 19.88 -1.00 -21.12
N VAL A 295 19.05 -1.85 -20.53
CA VAL A 295 19.33 -3.28 -20.37
C VAL A 295 19.03 -4.01 -21.68
N PHE A 296 17.95 -3.62 -22.35
CA PHE A 296 17.55 -4.16 -23.65
C PHE A 296 17.26 -3.02 -24.63
N GLU A 297 17.82 -3.13 -25.83
CA GLU A 297 17.46 -2.20 -26.90
C GLU A 297 16.05 -2.47 -27.38
N LYS A 298 15.23 -1.44 -27.37
CA LYS A 298 13.86 -1.43 -27.89
C LYS A 298 13.48 -0.05 -28.38
N ARG A 299 12.55 0.00 -29.33
CA ARG A 299 12.02 1.24 -29.87
C ARG A 299 10.53 1.13 -30.08
N LEU A 300 9.79 1.93 -29.34
CA LEU A 300 8.34 1.95 -29.47
C LEU A 300 7.90 2.55 -30.80
N PHE A 301 6.92 1.91 -31.43
CA PHE A 301 6.27 2.43 -32.63
C PHE A 301 4.75 2.29 -32.51
N SER A 302 4.01 3.09 -33.28
CA SER A 302 2.54 3.08 -33.31
C SER A 302 2.01 3.17 -34.72
N GLU A 303 0.86 2.55 -34.96
CA GLU A 303 0.09 2.65 -36.20
C GLU A 303 -1.05 3.66 -36.09
N LEU A 304 -1.19 4.34 -34.95
CA LEU A 304 -2.27 5.31 -34.69
C LEU A 304 -2.10 6.67 -35.42
N GLY A 305 -1.17 6.76 -36.39
CA GLY A 305 -0.89 8.01 -37.06
C GLY A 305 -0.04 8.98 -36.26
N TYR A 306 0.19 10.17 -36.81
CA TYR A 306 1.05 11.18 -36.16
C TYR A 306 0.42 11.80 -34.92
N GLY A 307 -0.89 11.97 -34.93
CA GLY A 307 -1.62 12.66 -33.86
C GLY A 307 -1.42 14.17 -33.85
N THR A 308 -1.96 14.82 -32.84
CA THR A 308 -1.81 16.26 -32.62
C THR A 308 -0.41 16.64 -32.21
N GLU A 309 -0.04 17.89 -32.42
CA GLU A 309 1.26 18.43 -31.98
C GLU A 309 1.33 18.50 -30.45
N LEU A 310 2.54 18.29 -29.93
CA LEU A 310 2.84 18.51 -28.52
C LEU A 310 2.92 20.01 -28.26
N LYS A 311 2.16 20.48 -27.25
CA LYS A 311 2.19 21.88 -26.82
C LYS A 311 3.09 22.03 -25.59
N VAL A 312 3.90 23.06 -25.56
CA VAL A 312 4.68 23.48 -24.40
C VAL A 312 4.07 24.78 -23.88
N LEU A 313 3.63 24.78 -22.63
CA LEU A 313 3.02 25.93 -21.97
C LEU A 313 4.02 26.48 -20.95
N SER A 314 4.47 27.72 -21.15
CA SER A 314 5.28 28.45 -20.16
C SER A 314 4.36 29.16 -19.17
N ALA A 315 4.73 29.18 -17.91
CA ALA A 315 3.99 29.86 -16.86
C ALA A 315 4.93 30.67 -15.96
N ASN A 316 4.44 31.73 -15.36
CA ASN A 316 5.24 32.60 -14.49
C ASN A 316 5.39 32.02 -13.06
N ASN A 317 4.41 31.24 -12.63
CA ASN A 317 4.36 30.56 -11.35
C ASN A 317 3.37 29.39 -11.41
N GLU A 318 3.25 28.65 -10.30
CA GLU A 318 2.40 27.46 -10.20
C GLU A 318 0.90 27.75 -10.32
N ASP A 319 0.40 28.88 -9.83
CA ASP A 319 -1.00 29.29 -9.98
C ASP A 319 -1.32 29.59 -11.46
N HIS A 320 -0.45 30.32 -12.14
CA HIS A 320 -0.60 30.63 -13.56
C HIS A 320 -0.49 29.36 -14.43
N GLU A 321 0.36 28.40 -14.05
CA GLU A 321 0.43 27.08 -14.70
C GLU A 321 -0.92 26.35 -14.60
N ALA A 322 -1.49 26.27 -13.40
CA ALA A 322 -2.76 25.60 -13.17
C ALA A 322 -3.93 26.29 -13.91
N GLU A 323 -3.92 27.62 -13.95
CA GLU A 323 -4.92 28.41 -14.72
C GLU A 323 -4.83 28.12 -16.22
N ARG A 324 -3.61 28.12 -16.78
CA ARG A 324 -3.41 27.81 -18.19
C ARG A 324 -3.81 26.38 -18.55
N VAL A 325 -3.44 25.41 -17.73
CA VAL A 325 -3.80 24.01 -17.92
C VAL A 325 -5.31 23.82 -17.85
N ALA A 326 -5.99 24.41 -16.87
CA ALA A 326 -7.45 24.35 -16.78
C ALA A 326 -8.13 25.02 -17.98
N GLY A 327 -7.60 26.16 -18.43
CA GLY A 327 -8.11 26.87 -19.62
C GLY A 327 -7.98 26.04 -20.91
N GLU A 328 -6.84 25.40 -21.12
CA GLU A 328 -6.61 24.49 -22.27
C GLU A 328 -7.55 23.27 -22.20
N LEU A 329 -7.74 22.70 -21.01
CA LEU A 329 -8.65 21.57 -20.81
C LEU A 329 -10.09 21.95 -21.14
N ILE A 330 -10.57 23.09 -20.63
CA ILE A 330 -11.92 23.59 -20.88
C ILE A 330 -12.14 23.87 -22.37
N ALA A 331 -11.18 24.55 -23.00
CA ALA A 331 -11.25 24.86 -24.42
C ALA A 331 -11.30 23.59 -25.29
N HIS A 332 -10.42 22.63 -24.99
CA HIS A 332 -10.40 21.36 -25.72
C HIS A 332 -11.68 20.54 -25.50
N HIS A 333 -12.17 20.48 -24.28
CA HIS A 333 -13.43 19.82 -23.94
C HIS A 333 -14.60 20.38 -24.72
N PHE A 334 -14.70 21.72 -24.78
CA PHE A 334 -15.78 22.40 -25.49
C PHE A 334 -15.71 22.19 -27.01
N ILE A 335 -14.52 22.36 -27.58
CA ILE A 335 -14.30 22.26 -29.04
C ILE A 335 -14.52 20.83 -29.54
N ASN A 336 -13.97 19.85 -28.85
CA ASN A 336 -13.92 18.45 -29.27
C ASN A 336 -15.05 17.60 -28.70
N LYS A 337 -15.92 18.16 -27.85
CA LYS A 337 -17.02 17.45 -27.16
C LYS A 337 -16.56 16.17 -26.43
N THR A 338 -15.40 16.23 -25.84
CA THR A 338 -14.80 15.13 -25.05
C THR A 338 -15.40 15.07 -23.64
N ASN A 339 -15.17 14.00 -22.91
CA ASN A 339 -15.58 13.88 -21.51
C ASN A 339 -14.41 14.25 -20.58
N TYR A 340 -14.68 14.77 -19.38
CA TYR A 340 -13.64 15.07 -18.40
C TYR A 340 -12.79 13.86 -18.00
N LYS A 341 -13.35 12.65 -18.04
CA LYS A 341 -12.63 11.39 -17.83
C LYS A 341 -11.55 11.08 -18.88
N ASP A 342 -11.56 11.78 -20.01
CA ASP A 342 -10.60 11.59 -21.10
C ASP A 342 -9.29 12.37 -20.88
N TYR A 343 -9.22 13.18 -19.80
CA TYR A 343 -8.08 14.00 -19.45
C TYR A 343 -7.34 13.45 -18.24
N ALA A 344 -6.03 13.67 -18.20
CA ALA A 344 -5.21 13.41 -17.04
C ALA A 344 -4.17 14.52 -16.87
N ILE A 345 -3.97 14.97 -15.62
CA ILE A 345 -2.90 15.89 -15.24
C ILE A 345 -1.88 15.08 -14.44
N LEU A 346 -0.65 14.97 -14.94
CA LEU A 346 0.43 14.24 -14.33
C LEU A 346 1.42 15.21 -13.69
N TYR A 347 1.84 14.91 -12.48
CA TYR A 347 2.82 15.72 -11.72
C TYR A 347 3.81 14.83 -10.97
N ARG A 348 4.96 15.38 -10.58
CA ARG A 348 6.04 14.61 -9.93
C ARG A 348 5.81 14.43 -8.43
N GLY A 349 5.31 15.44 -7.76
CA GLY A 349 5.15 15.44 -6.30
C GLY A 349 3.72 15.77 -5.86
N ASN A 350 3.23 15.09 -4.82
CA ASN A 350 1.85 15.23 -4.33
C ASN A 350 1.48 16.68 -3.94
N HIS A 351 2.46 17.49 -3.54
CA HIS A 351 2.22 18.90 -3.20
C HIS A 351 1.76 19.72 -4.40
N GLN A 352 2.12 19.32 -5.62
CA GLN A 352 1.77 20.00 -6.85
C GLN A 352 0.28 19.88 -7.22
N SER A 353 -0.42 18.87 -6.68
CA SER A 353 -1.84 18.68 -6.97
C SER A 353 -2.72 19.83 -6.49
N ARG A 354 -2.34 20.52 -5.41
CA ARG A 354 -3.18 21.51 -4.72
C ARG A 354 -3.62 22.67 -5.60
N VAL A 355 -2.71 23.21 -6.40
CA VAL A 355 -3.02 24.33 -7.29
C VAL A 355 -3.97 23.91 -8.41
N PHE A 356 -3.78 22.67 -8.93
CA PHE A 356 -4.69 22.11 -9.93
C PHE A 356 -6.06 21.80 -9.33
N GLU A 357 -6.13 21.20 -8.15
CA GLU A 357 -7.39 20.93 -7.45
C GLU A 357 -8.19 22.22 -7.21
N LYS A 358 -7.53 23.26 -6.70
CA LYS A 358 -8.13 24.59 -6.51
C LYS A 358 -8.72 25.11 -7.81
N MET A 359 -7.96 25.05 -8.90
CA MET A 359 -8.37 25.59 -10.19
C MET A 359 -9.50 24.77 -10.83
N LEU A 360 -9.44 23.43 -10.72
CA LEU A 360 -10.50 22.55 -11.20
C LEU A 360 -11.81 22.76 -10.44
N MET A 361 -11.76 22.92 -9.10
CA MET A 361 -12.92 23.22 -8.28
C MET A 361 -13.54 24.56 -8.63
N GLN A 362 -12.73 25.61 -8.79
CA GLN A 362 -13.21 26.95 -9.19
C GLN A 362 -13.94 26.93 -10.52
N ASN A 363 -13.48 26.10 -11.44
CA ASN A 363 -14.11 25.93 -12.75
C ASN A 363 -15.19 24.82 -12.79
N ARG A 364 -15.56 24.26 -11.64
CA ARG A 364 -16.55 23.16 -11.51
C ARG A 364 -16.23 21.95 -12.38
N ILE A 365 -14.96 21.63 -12.54
CA ILE A 365 -14.49 20.46 -13.29
C ILE A 365 -14.38 19.29 -12.32
N PRO A 366 -15.13 18.20 -12.53
CA PRO A 366 -15.00 17.00 -11.69
C PRO A 366 -13.63 16.34 -11.89
N TYR A 367 -12.98 15.94 -10.81
CA TYR A 367 -11.69 15.30 -10.87
C TYR A 367 -11.55 14.19 -9.82
N LYS A 368 -10.59 13.31 -10.04
CA LYS A 368 -10.19 12.25 -9.11
C LYS A 368 -8.67 12.26 -8.98
N ILE A 369 -8.16 12.28 -7.76
CA ILE A 369 -6.72 12.13 -7.50
C ILE A 369 -6.39 10.64 -7.44
N SER A 370 -5.33 10.27 -8.17
CA SER A 370 -4.76 8.94 -8.11
C SER A 370 -3.32 9.04 -7.60
N GLY A 371 -2.92 8.17 -6.68
CA GLY A 371 -1.56 8.14 -6.14
C GLY A 371 -1.26 9.19 -5.06
N GLY A 372 -2.21 10.06 -4.71
CA GLY A 372 -2.10 10.95 -3.57
C GLY A 372 -2.56 10.28 -2.27
N THR A 373 -2.04 10.73 -1.11
CA THR A 373 -2.60 10.32 0.17
C THR A 373 -4.03 10.84 0.24
N SER A 374 -5.00 9.92 0.22
CA SER A 374 -6.40 10.28 0.40
C SER A 374 -6.56 11.14 1.66
N PHE A 375 -7.43 12.14 1.61
CA PHE A 375 -7.77 12.94 2.79
C PHE A 375 -8.11 12.05 3.99
N PHE A 376 -8.89 10.99 3.78
CA PHE A 376 -9.32 10.07 4.82
C PHE A 376 -8.23 9.11 5.31
N SER A 377 -7.14 8.93 4.58
CA SER A 377 -6.00 8.10 5.01
C SER A 377 -4.93 8.87 5.79
N ARG A 378 -5.07 10.17 5.95
CA ARG A 378 -4.16 11.00 6.73
C ARG A 378 -4.24 10.66 8.22
N PRO A 379 -3.10 10.61 8.94
CA PRO A 379 -3.08 10.21 10.35
C PRO A 379 -4.05 11.01 11.23
N GLU A 380 -4.07 12.35 11.10
CA GLU A 380 -4.94 13.23 11.86
C GLU A 380 -6.44 12.97 11.59
N ILE A 381 -6.78 12.57 10.38
CA ILE A 381 -8.16 12.22 10.03
C ILE A 381 -8.52 10.83 10.56
N LYS A 382 -7.61 9.87 10.45
CA LYS A 382 -7.79 8.52 11.01
C LYS A 382 -7.96 8.55 12.54
N ASP A 383 -7.23 9.40 13.24
CA ASP A 383 -7.35 9.56 14.68
C ASP A 383 -8.77 10.01 15.07
N LEU A 384 -9.27 11.06 14.41
CA LEU A 384 -10.62 11.56 14.67
C LEU A 384 -11.70 10.56 14.26
N LEU A 385 -11.55 9.90 13.12
CA LEU A 385 -12.48 8.85 12.70
C LEU A 385 -12.50 7.67 13.68
N ALA A 386 -11.37 7.33 14.29
CA ALA A 386 -11.30 6.31 15.33
C ALA A 386 -12.07 6.72 16.58
N TYR A 387 -11.96 7.98 17.05
CA TYR A 387 -12.80 8.51 18.12
C TYR A 387 -14.29 8.40 17.79
N LEU A 388 -14.68 8.84 16.62
CA LEU A 388 -16.05 8.80 16.15
C LEU A 388 -16.57 7.36 16.00
N SER A 389 -15.70 6.45 15.57
CA SER A 389 -16.02 5.04 15.45
C SER A 389 -16.37 4.43 16.83
N VAL A 390 -15.58 4.71 17.86
CA VAL A 390 -15.87 4.24 19.22
C VAL A 390 -17.17 4.86 19.77
N LEU A 391 -17.45 6.14 19.47
CA LEU A 391 -18.71 6.77 19.88
C LEU A 391 -19.95 6.12 19.25
N THR A 392 -19.84 5.59 18.04
CA THR A 392 -20.94 4.95 17.31
C THR A 392 -20.96 3.42 17.44
N ASN A 393 -19.80 2.82 17.72
CA ASN A 393 -19.63 1.37 17.91
C ASN A 393 -18.69 1.09 19.10
N LYS A 394 -19.29 0.76 20.25
CA LYS A 394 -18.57 0.49 21.51
C LYS A 394 -17.61 -0.71 21.44
N ASP A 395 -17.82 -1.60 20.48
CA ASP A 395 -17.05 -2.84 20.33
C ASP A 395 -15.96 -2.75 19.27
N ASP A 396 -15.71 -1.55 18.71
CA ASP A 396 -14.60 -1.33 17.77
C ASP A 396 -13.24 -1.37 18.50
N TYR A 397 -12.68 -2.56 18.56
CA TYR A 397 -11.41 -2.85 19.22
C TYR A 397 -10.23 -2.04 18.63
N SER A 398 -10.13 -2.02 17.33
CA SER A 398 -9.05 -1.34 16.60
C SER A 398 -9.10 0.17 16.82
N ALA A 399 -10.31 0.75 16.72
CA ALA A 399 -10.51 2.18 16.97
C ALA A 399 -10.17 2.54 18.42
N PHE A 400 -10.58 1.73 19.39
CA PHE A 400 -10.27 1.98 20.80
C PHE A 400 -8.77 1.97 21.08
N LEU A 401 -8.04 0.99 20.57
CA LEU A 401 -6.58 0.92 20.74
C LEU A 401 -5.87 2.12 20.11
N ARG A 402 -6.40 2.63 19.00
CA ARG A 402 -5.85 3.81 18.35
C ARG A 402 -6.01 5.07 19.21
N ILE A 403 -7.15 5.27 19.83
CA ILE A 403 -7.46 6.53 20.54
C ILE A 403 -6.96 6.58 21.98
N VAL A 404 -6.77 5.44 22.64
CA VAL A 404 -6.51 5.38 24.08
C VAL A 404 -5.27 6.16 24.53
N ASN A 405 -4.29 6.33 23.64
CA ASN A 405 -3.08 7.12 23.83
C ASN A 405 -2.83 8.15 22.70
N THR A 406 -3.88 8.58 22.04
CA THR A 406 -3.80 9.61 20.99
C THR A 406 -4.85 10.70 21.25
N PRO A 407 -4.48 11.91 21.69
CA PRO A 407 -3.14 12.34 22.15
C PRO A 407 -2.55 11.50 23.28
N LYS A 408 -1.24 11.67 23.50
CA LYS A 408 -0.48 10.87 24.47
C LYS A 408 -1.18 10.85 25.85
N GLY A 409 -1.61 9.65 26.24
CA GLY A 409 -2.21 9.37 27.54
C GLY A 409 -1.23 8.67 28.48
N GLU A 410 -1.64 8.55 29.74
CA GLU A 410 -0.86 7.86 30.79
C GLU A 410 -1.24 6.38 30.92
N ILE A 411 -1.82 5.76 29.86
CA ILE A 411 -2.29 4.38 29.88
C ILE A 411 -1.23 3.49 29.24
N GLY A 412 -0.46 2.82 30.10
CA GLY A 412 0.65 2.00 29.66
C GLY A 412 0.26 0.68 29.01
N PRO A 413 1.19 0.03 28.27
CA PRO A 413 0.96 -1.25 27.60
C PRO A 413 0.49 -2.36 28.54
N ALA A 414 1.02 -2.42 29.76
CA ALA A 414 0.63 -3.41 30.75
C ALA A 414 -0.85 -3.26 31.19
N THR A 415 -1.33 -2.03 31.31
CA THR A 415 -2.74 -1.73 31.61
C THR A 415 -3.64 -2.19 30.45
N LEU A 416 -3.25 -1.90 29.22
CA LEU A 416 -4.01 -2.32 28.03
C LEU A 416 -4.00 -3.83 27.84
N GLN A 417 -2.90 -4.50 28.12
CA GLN A 417 -2.82 -5.96 28.08
C GLN A 417 -3.80 -6.59 29.07
N LYS A 418 -3.79 -6.15 30.33
CA LYS A 418 -4.72 -6.65 31.36
C LYS A 418 -6.16 -6.36 31.03
N LEU A 419 -6.46 -5.17 30.49
CA LEU A 419 -7.80 -4.86 29.99
C LEU A 419 -8.22 -5.79 28.84
N GLY A 420 -7.31 -6.08 27.91
CA GLY A 420 -7.53 -7.02 26.82
C GLY A 420 -7.82 -8.44 27.28
N GLU A 421 -7.05 -8.96 28.24
CA GLU A 421 -7.26 -10.27 28.85
C GLU A 421 -8.63 -10.33 29.56
N TRP A 422 -8.98 -9.28 30.32
CA TRP A 422 -10.27 -9.16 30.98
C TRP A 422 -11.44 -9.14 29.99
N ALA A 423 -11.35 -8.31 28.95
CA ALA A 423 -12.36 -8.20 27.91
C ALA A 423 -12.59 -9.52 27.15
N MET A 424 -11.49 -10.18 26.79
CA MET A 424 -11.52 -11.47 26.08
C MET A 424 -12.18 -12.56 26.93
N SER A 425 -11.84 -12.64 28.22
CA SER A 425 -12.44 -13.63 29.14
C SER A 425 -13.96 -13.46 29.29
N ARG A 426 -14.51 -12.31 28.99
CA ARG A 426 -15.93 -11.97 29.12
C ARG A 426 -16.64 -11.73 27.80
N ASN A 427 -15.93 -11.94 26.69
CA ASN A 427 -16.44 -11.69 25.34
C ASN A 427 -17.03 -10.28 25.16
N LYS A 428 -16.30 -9.28 25.65
CA LYS A 428 -16.66 -7.85 25.57
C LYS A 428 -15.62 -7.07 24.77
N GLY A 429 -16.05 -5.94 24.18
CA GLY A 429 -15.11 -4.94 23.65
C GLY A 429 -14.34 -4.22 24.75
N LEU A 430 -13.19 -3.65 24.43
CA LEU A 430 -12.31 -2.97 25.40
C LEU A 430 -13.00 -1.80 26.11
N PHE A 431 -13.72 -0.98 25.36
CA PHE A 431 -14.44 0.16 25.91
C PHE A 431 -15.52 -0.29 26.90
N THR A 432 -16.33 -1.27 26.52
CA THR A 432 -17.39 -1.83 27.39
C THR A 432 -16.79 -2.49 28.63
N ALA A 433 -15.70 -3.24 28.49
CA ALA A 433 -15.03 -3.93 29.59
C ALA A 433 -14.41 -2.96 30.61
N SER A 434 -14.03 -1.74 30.18
CA SER A 434 -13.46 -0.72 31.08
C SER A 434 -14.41 -0.24 32.17
N PHE A 435 -15.72 -0.48 32.03
CA PHE A 435 -16.74 -0.14 33.02
C PHE A 435 -17.13 -1.29 33.96
N ASP A 436 -16.52 -2.46 33.82
CA ASP A 436 -16.82 -3.62 34.67
C ASP A 436 -16.35 -3.38 36.09
N MET A 437 -17.24 -3.59 37.07
CA MET A 437 -16.96 -3.38 38.49
C MET A 437 -15.80 -4.25 39.01
N GLY A 438 -15.65 -5.46 38.48
CA GLY A 438 -14.57 -6.38 38.85
C GLY A 438 -13.19 -6.02 38.30
N LEU A 439 -13.11 -5.11 37.37
CA LEU A 439 -11.85 -4.72 36.73
C LEU A 439 -10.87 -4.09 37.73
N SER A 440 -11.36 -3.36 38.74
CA SER A 440 -10.57 -2.74 39.80
C SER A 440 -9.79 -3.75 40.66
N GLN A 441 -10.18 -5.03 40.67
CA GLN A 441 -9.47 -6.10 41.37
C GLN A 441 -8.23 -6.58 40.59
N THR A 442 -8.26 -6.44 39.29
CA THR A 442 -7.20 -6.89 38.37
C THR A 442 -6.28 -5.76 37.95
N LEU A 443 -6.85 -4.57 37.72
CA LEU A 443 -6.15 -3.35 37.35
C LEU A 443 -6.19 -2.36 38.49
N THR A 444 -5.01 -1.91 38.93
CA THR A 444 -4.83 -0.97 40.03
C THR A 444 -3.84 0.12 39.68
N GLY A 445 -3.83 1.21 40.44
CA GLY A 445 -2.87 2.28 40.32
C GLY A 445 -3.17 3.29 39.21
N ARG A 446 -2.15 4.06 38.87
CA ARG A 446 -2.25 5.24 37.98
C ARG A 446 -2.83 4.91 36.59
N GLY A 447 -2.44 3.76 36.02
CA GLY A 447 -2.94 3.33 34.72
C GLY A 447 -4.44 3.05 34.71
N TYR A 448 -4.97 2.44 35.78
CA TYR A 448 -6.40 2.20 35.94
C TYR A 448 -7.18 3.52 36.11
N GLU A 449 -6.66 4.45 36.91
CA GLU A 449 -7.28 5.75 37.12
C GLU A 449 -7.34 6.55 35.81
N SER A 450 -6.26 6.55 35.04
CA SER A 450 -6.20 7.22 33.75
C SER A 450 -7.14 6.59 32.72
N LEU A 451 -7.22 5.26 32.67
CA LEU A 451 -8.16 4.54 31.84
C LEU A 451 -9.61 4.88 32.21
N THR A 452 -9.94 4.86 33.49
CA THR A 452 -11.30 5.16 33.99
C THR A 452 -11.69 6.60 33.66
N ARG A 453 -10.80 7.56 33.88
CA ARG A 453 -11.03 8.98 33.55
C ARG A 453 -11.31 9.15 32.06
N PHE A 454 -10.48 8.52 31.22
CA PHE A 454 -10.63 8.60 29.76
C PHE A 454 -11.94 7.98 29.28
N THR A 455 -12.27 6.77 29.73
CA THR A 455 -13.46 6.05 29.25
C THR A 455 -14.75 6.67 29.78
N HIS A 456 -14.77 7.20 31.00
CA HIS A 456 -15.92 7.94 31.55
C HIS A 456 -16.17 9.24 30.79
N TRP A 457 -15.12 10.02 30.51
CA TRP A 457 -15.24 11.22 29.70
C TRP A 457 -15.76 10.88 28.28
N LEU A 458 -15.23 9.84 27.65
CA LEU A 458 -15.70 9.42 26.34
C LEU A 458 -17.16 8.98 26.33
N ARG A 459 -17.62 8.35 27.42
CA ARG A 459 -19.03 7.99 27.62
C ARG A 459 -19.93 9.22 27.76
N GLU A 460 -19.48 10.26 28.42
CA GLU A 460 -20.22 11.53 28.50
C GLU A 460 -20.39 12.17 27.12
N ILE A 461 -19.33 12.21 26.33
CA ILE A 461 -19.39 12.66 24.93
C ILE A 461 -20.37 11.79 24.12
N GLN A 462 -20.34 10.47 24.29
CA GLN A 462 -21.25 9.56 23.60
C GLN A 462 -22.72 9.86 23.95
N GLN A 463 -23.04 10.10 25.19
CA GLN A 463 -24.40 10.47 25.60
C GLN A 463 -24.84 11.81 24.99
N LEU A 464 -23.92 12.75 24.85
CA LEU A 464 -24.20 14.03 24.19
C LEU A 464 -24.48 13.86 22.70
N THR A 465 -23.87 12.88 22.02
CA THR A 465 -24.12 12.63 20.59
C THR A 465 -25.57 12.27 20.26
N GLU A 466 -26.31 11.71 21.22
CA GLU A 466 -27.72 11.34 21.05
C GLU A 466 -28.63 12.57 21.01
N ARG A 467 -28.23 13.66 21.64
CA ARG A 467 -29.02 14.88 21.76
C ARG A 467 -28.52 16.00 20.86
N GLU A 468 -27.22 16.23 20.88
CA GLU A 468 -26.56 17.34 20.21
C GLU A 468 -25.28 16.88 19.50
N PRO A 469 -25.38 16.16 18.38
CA PRO A 469 -24.21 15.54 17.73
C PRO A 469 -23.14 16.54 17.32
N VAL A 470 -23.50 17.73 16.86
CA VAL A 470 -22.53 18.79 16.47
C VAL A 470 -21.77 19.31 17.68
N ALA A 471 -22.48 19.57 18.78
CA ALA A 471 -21.87 20.01 20.05
C ALA A 471 -20.95 18.92 20.60
N ALA A 472 -21.37 17.65 20.56
CA ALA A 472 -20.59 16.51 21.01
C ALA A 472 -19.25 16.39 20.26
N VAL A 473 -19.24 16.51 18.95
CA VAL A 473 -18.00 16.46 18.14
C VAL A 473 -17.11 17.65 18.44
N ARG A 474 -17.67 18.83 18.63
CA ARG A 474 -16.90 20.03 19.01
C ARG A 474 -16.24 19.85 20.38
N ASP A 475 -16.99 19.35 21.36
CA ASP A 475 -16.47 19.09 22.70
C ASP A 475 -15.43 17.96 22.72
N LEU A 476 -15.58 16.95 21.85
CA LEU A 476 -14.58 15.93 21.62
C LEU A 476 -13.24 16.54 21.20
N ILE A 477 -13.23 17.33 20.14
CA ILE A 477 -12.00 17.93 19.57
C ILE A 477 -11.32 18.85 20.59
N ARG A 478 -12.09 19.63 21.34
CA ARG A 478 -11.57 20.48 22.41
C ARG A 478 -11.06 19.67 23.60
N GLY A 479 -11.79 18.65 24.03
CA GLY A 479 -11.47 17.86 25.21
C GLY A 479 -10.21 17.02 25.06
N ILE A 480 -9.86 16.59 23.86
CA ILE A 480 -8.60 15.88 23.60
C ILE A 480 -7.40 16.80 23.41
N ASP A 481 -7.61 18.12 23.31
CA ASP A 481 -6.56 19.11 23.02
C ASP A 481 -5.68 18.72 21.82
N TYR A 482 -6.36 18.33 20.74
CA TYR A 482 -5.72 17.74 19.57
C TYR A 482 -4.81 18.72 18.83
N GLU A 483 -5.09 20.02 18.91
CA GLU A 483 -4.26 21.07 18.32
C GLU A 483 -2.87 21.09 18.97
N SER A 484 -2.79 21.12 20.31
CA SER A 484 -1.52 21.06 21.03
C SER A 484 -0.73 19.79 20.70
N TRP A 485 -1.42 18.66 20.63
CA TRP A 485 -0.82 17.39 20.23
C TRP A 485 -0.23 17.43 18.80
N LEU A 486 -0.90 18.07 17.86
CA LEU A 486 -0.39 18.23 16.50
C LEU A 486 0.86 19.11 16.46
N TYR A 487 0.92 20.17 17.26
CA TYR A 487 2.12 21.01 17.36
C TYR A 487 3.30 20.25 17.98
N GLU A 488 3.08 19.43 18.96
CA GLU A 488 4.13 18.62 19.59
C GLU A 488 4.66 17.50 18.66
N THR A 489 3.80 16.88 17.88
CA THR A 489 4.13 15.69 17.09
C THR A 489 4.47 15.97 15.63
N SER A 490 4.21 17.18 15.14
CA SER A 490 4.50 17.53 13.77
C SER A 490 5.95 17.99 13.59
N PRO A 491 6.55 17.74 12.41
CA PRO A 491 7.96 18.10 12.15
C PRO A 491 8.21 19.61 12.11
N SER A 492 7.17 20.42 11.95
CA SER A 492 7.25 21.88 11.96
C SER A 492 5.90 22.50 12.33
N PRO A 493 5.87 23.75 12.83
CA PRO A 493 4.63 24.47 13.09
C PRO A 493 3.73 24.57 11.85
N LYS A 494 4.30 24.80 10.68
CA LYS A 494 3.56 24.86 9.41
C LYS A 494 2.89 23.52 9.06
N ALA A 495 3.54 22.40 9.38
CA ALA A 495 2.95 21.08 9.20
C ALA A 495 1.79 20.85 10.18
N ALA A 496 1.91 21.31 11.43
CA ALA A 496 0.83 21.26 12.41
C ALA A 496 -0.40 22.07 11.97
N GLU A 497 -0.19 23.31 11.53
CA GLU A 497 -1.25 24.16 10.99
C GLU A 497 -1.98 23.48 9.80
N MET A 498 -1.21 22.84 8.92
CA MET A 498 -1.79 22.14 7.77
C MET A 498 -2.65 20.93 8.21
N ARG A 499 -2.18 20.17 9.19
CA ARG A 499 -2.94 19.07 9.77
C ARG A 499 -4.20 19.58 10.48
N MET A 500 -4.09 20.69 11.20
CA MET A 500 -5.25 21.31 11.86
C MET A 500 -6.29 21.82 10.85
N LYS A 501 -5.86 22.34 9.70
CA LYS A 501 -6.77 22.67 8.59
C LYS A 501 -7.53 21.46 8.08
N ASN A 502 -6.88 20.30 8.01
CA ASN A 502 -7.56 19.05 7.62
C ASN A 502 -8.61 18.64 8.67
N VAL A 503 -8.29 18.76 9.95
CA VAL A 503 -9.22 18.49 11.05
C VAL A 503 -10.44 19.42 10.98
N ASN A 504 -10.23 20.71 10.79
CA ASN A 504 -11.30 21.67 10.64
C ASN A 504 -12.17 21.42 9.41
N GLN A 505 -11.55 20.97 8.31
CA GLN A 505 -12.30 20.58 7.09
C GLN A 505 -13.18 19.36 7.32
N LEU A 506 -12.68 18.35 8.03
CA LEU A 506 -13.48 17.19 8.41
C LEU A 506 -14.67 17.61 9.28
N PHE A 507 -14.42 18.47 10.28
CA PHE A 507 -15.47 18.99 11.15
C PHE A 507 -16.54 19.76 10.38
N THR A 508 -16.13 20.60 9.41
CA THR A 508 -17.07 21.33 8.54
C THR A 508 -17.97 20.36 7.76
N TRP A 509 -17.39 19.37 7.11
CA TRP A 509 -18.17 18.37 6.36
C TRP A 509 -19.11 17.56 7.24
N MET A 510 -18.65 17.21 8.44
CA MET A 510 -19.52 16.51 9.41
C MET A 510 -20.70 17.37 9.85
N THR A 511 -20.45 18.63 10.16
CA THR A 511 -21.49 19.59 10.58
C THR A 511 -22.54 19.76 9.48
N GLU A 512 -22.09 19.96 8.24
CA GLU A 512 -22.98 20.05 7.07
C GLU A 512 -23.87 18.80 6.91
N MET A 513 -23.30 17.62 7.10
CA MET A 513 -24.08 16.37 7.01
C MET A 513 -25.02 16.17 8.18
N LEU A 514 -24.62 16.57 9.40
CA LEU A 514 -25.44 16.43 10.62
C LEU A 514 -26.59 17.43 10.65
N GLU A 515 -26.39 18.65 10.16
CA GLU A 515 -27.39 19.71 10.10
C GLU A 515 -28.29 19.62 8.87
N GLY A 516 -27.79 18.99 7.80
CA GLY A 516 -28.47 18.92 6.50
C GLY A 516 -28.39 20.24 5.73
N SER A 517 -29.07 20.28 4.59
CA SER A 517 -29.18 21.46 3.73
C SER A 517 -30.60 21.61 3.22
N GLU A 518 -30.86 22.65 2.42
CA GLU A 518 -32.17 22.80 1.76
C GLU A 518 -32.54 21.61 0.83
N ILE A 519 -31.55 20.83 0.44
CA ILE A 519 -31.70 19.70 -0.52
C ILE A 519 -31.50 18.35 0.20
N ASP A 520 -30.62 18.29 1.20
CA ASP A 520 -30.24 17.05 1.90
C ASP A 520 -30.80 17.01 3.32
N GLU A 521 -31.41 15.88 3.67
CA GLU A 521 -31.91 15.64 5.04
C GLU A 521 -30.73 15.48 6.03
N PRO A 522 -30.90 15.92 7.29
CA PRO A 522 -29.91 15.69 8.34
C PRO A 522 -29.59 14.21 8.53
N MET A 523 -28.30 13.89 8.63
CA MET A 523 -27.82 12.53 8.90
C MET A 523 -27.59 12.32 10.41
N THR A 524 -27.71 11.08 10.86
CA THR A 524 -27.22 10.69 12.20
C THR A 524 -25.70 10.59 12.21
N LEU A 525 -25.08 10.72 13.40
CA LEU A 525 -23.63 10.56 13.51
C LEU A 525 -23.15 9.19 13.01
N THR A 526 -23.90 8.13 13.28
CA THR A 526 -23.60 6.78 12.79
C THR A 526 -23.57 6.73 11.25
N GLN A 527 -24.52 7.37 10.58
CA GLN A 527 -24.56 7.44 9.12
C GLN A 527 -23.36 8.22 8.56
N VAL A 528 -23.00 9.34 9.18
CA VAL A 528 -21.83 10.15 8.80
C VAL A 528 -20.54 9.34 8.95
N VAL A 529 -20.34 8.69 10.08
CA VAL A 529 -19.15 7.86 10.34
C VAL A 529 -19.06 6.70 9.36
N THR A 530 -20.17 6.00 9.12
CA THR A 530 -20.24 4.90 8.14
C THR A 530 -19.83 5.39 6.74
N ARG A 531 -20.34 6.56 6.33
CA ARG A 531 -20.00 7.15 5.03
C ARG A 531 -18.52 7.47 4.92
N PHE A 532 -17.92 8.07 5.93
CA PHE A 532 -16.48 8.37 5.94
C PHE A 532 -15.62 7.11 6.00
N THR A 533 -16.05 6.10 6.75
CA THR A 533 -15.34 4.82 6.82
C THR A 533 -15.38 4.09 5.46
N CYS A 534 -16.50 4.13 4.75
CA CYS A 534 -16.56 3.62 3.37
C CYS A 534 -15.57 4.33 2.45
N LEU A 535 -15.43 5.65 2.56
CA LEU A 535 -14.46 6.43 1.79
C LEU A 535 -13.01 6.08 2.15
N LEU A 536 -12.73 5.77 3.40
CA LEU A 536 -11.43 5.28 3.85
C LEU A 536 -11.04 3.96 3.15
N TYR A 537 -11.95 3.01 3.06
CA TYR A 537 -11.71 1.70 2.44
C TYR A 537 -11.75 1.72 0.91
N THR A 538 -12.43 2.69 0.31
CA THR A 538 -12.47 2.86 -1.16
C THR A 538 -11.34 3.71 -1.69
N SER A 539 -10.63 4.42 -0.83
CA SER A 539 -9.40 5.13 -1.20
C SER A 539 -8.26 4.13 -1.41
N PRO A 540 -7.41 4.31 -2.44
CA PRO A 540 -6.24 3.48 -2.61
C PRO A 540 -5.36 3.57 -1.35
N SER A 541 -4.93 2.43 -0.86
CA SER A 541 -3.98 2.34 0.26
C SER A 541 -2.71 3.12 -0.05
N PRO A 542 -2.03 3.73 0.94
CA PRO A 542 -0.69 4.28 0.74
C PRO A 542 0.31 3.29 0.11
N ARG A 543 -0.02 2.00 0.13
CA ARG A 543 0.75 0.89 -0.46
C ARG A 543 0.35 0.58 -1.91
N ASP A 544 -0.79 1.07 -2.34
CA ASP A 544 -1.22 1.04 -3.74
C ASP A 544 -0.62 2.23 -4.53
N GLN A 545 0.16 3.03 -3.87
CA GLN A 545 0.96 4.15 -4.36
C GLN A 545 2.43 3.72 -4.48
#